data_6e48aa938a0481d1707c81fdd4067f53
#
_entry.id   6e48aa938a0481d1707c81fdd4067f53
#
_cell.length_a   1.000
_cell.length_b   1.000
_cell.length_c   1.000
_cell.angle_alpha   90.00
_cell.angle_beta   90.00
_cell.angle_gamma   90.00
#
_symmetry.space_group_name_H-M   'P 1'
#
loop_
_entity.id
_entity.type
_entity.pdbx_description
1 polymer ?
#
loop_
_entity_poly.entity_id
_entity_poly.type
_entity_poly.pdbx_seq_one_letter_code
_entity_poly.pdbx_strand_id
1 'polypeptide(L)'
;MDAQTKYVKLEIFIPETHFSQLRNTLRAVGAGQSGNYDSCLAYSRVIGSWRPLEGASPYNGIIGEHCEAPELKVEVRVELSRLKETMEAVRAVHPYETPVIFMIPLMDEKEA
;
A
#
# COMPACT_ATOMS: atom_id res chain seq x y z
N MET A 1 6.24 -13.62 -11.58
CA MET A 1 5.64 -12.63 -12.50
C MET A 1 6.01 -12.96 -13.93
N ASP A 2 5.13 -12.63 -14.84
CA ASP A 2 5.37 -12.75 -16.27
C ASP A 2 6.54 -11.84 -16.68
N ALA A 3 7.38 -12.31 -17.62
CA ALA A 3 8.49 -11.51 -18.16
C ALA A 3 8.02 -10.22 -18.86
N GLN A 4 6.74 -10.15 -19.26
CA GLN A 4 6.16 -8.98 -19.90
C GLN A 4 5.48 -8.01 -18.92
N THR A 5 5.42 -8.34 -17.64
CA THR A 5 4.82 -7.48 -16.62
C THR A 5 5.65 -6.20 -16.50
N LYS A 6 5.01 -5.06 -16.70
CA LYS A 6 5.62 -3.73 -16.57
C LYS A 6 5.10 -2.97 -15.36
N TYR A 7 3.91 -3.30 -14.90
CA TYR A 7 3.22 -2.58 -13.84
C TYR A 7 2.70 -3.54 -12.78
N VAL A 8 2.66 -3.03 -11.58
CA VAL A 8 2.11 -3.71 -10.41
C VAL A 8 1.12 -2.78 -9.74
N LYS A 9 -0.01 -3.30 -9.31
CA LYS A 9 -0.93 -2.57 -8.46
C LYS A 9 -0.60 -2.88 -7.01
N LEU A 10 -0.37 -1.84 -6.22
CA LEU A 10 -0.27 -1.98 -4.77
C LEU A 10 -1.64 -1.74 -4.15
N GLU A 11 -1.98 -2.58 -3.18
CA GLU A 11 -3.10 -2.34 -2.27
C GLU A 11 -2.53 -2.21 -0.88
N ILE A 12 -2.62 -1.00 -0.33
CA ILE A 12 -1.99 -0.63 0.93
C ILE A 12 -3.08 -0.33 1.95
N PHE A 13 -3.09 -1.07 3.05
CA PHE A 13 -4.08 -0.89 4.12
C PHE A 13 -3.43 -0.08 5.23
N ILE A 14 -3.95 1.13 5.48
CA ILE A 14 -3.27 2.12 6.32
C ILE A 14 -4.30 2.95 7.11
N PRO A 15 -3.99 3.36 8.35
CA PRO A 15 -4.86 4.29 9.06
C PRO A 15 -5.02 5.60 8.29
N GLU A 16 -6.22 6.16 8.31
CA GLU A 16 -6.54 7.40 7.59
C GLU A 16 -5.63 8.56 7.98
N THR A 17 -5.17 8.59 9.23
CA THR A 17 -4.27 9.62 9.75
C THR A 17 -2.93 9.68 9.02
N HIS A 18 -2.53 8.62 8.32
CA HIS A 18 -1.27 8.53 7.60
C HIS A 18 -1.44 8.66 6.08
N PHE A 19 -2.66 8.94 5.61
CA PHE A 19 -2.93 8.96 4.17
C PHE A 19 -2.16 10.06 3.45
N SER A 20 -2.15 11.27 3.96
CA SER A 20 -1.46 12.39 3.29
C SER A 20 0.04 12.12 3.17
N GLN A 21 0.65 11.57 4.22
CA GLN A 21 2.06 11.21 4.20
C GLN A 21 2.32 10.09 3.20
N LEU A 22 1.45 9.08 3.14
CA LEU A 22 1.56 8.00 2.16
C LEU A 22 1.47 8.54 0.74
N ARG A 23 0.48 9.39 0.46
CA ARG A 23 0.30 9.96 -0.87
C ARG A 23 1.53 10.75 -1.30
N ASN A 24 2.08 11.57 -0.43
CA ASN A 24 3.30 12.34 -0.72
C ASN A 24 4.50 11.41 -0.96
N THR A 25 4.61 10.34 -0.19
CA THR A 25 5.68 9.35 -0.34
C THR A 25 5.58 8.62 -1.67
N LEU A 26 4.38 8.19 -2.06
CA LEU A 26 4.14 7.53 -3.34
C LEU A 26 4.50 8.45 -4.50
N ARG A 27 4.07 9.71 -4.44
CA ARG A 27 4.40 10.69 -5.47
C ARG A 27 5.92 10.86 -5.60
N ALA A 28 6.63 10.96 -4.49
CA ALA A 28 8.08 11.18 -4.48
C ALA A 28 8.87 10.06 -5.16
N VAL A 29 8.37 8.82 -5.10
CA VAL A 29 9.02 7.67 -5.75
C VAL A 29 8.45 7.38 -7.14
N GLY A 30 7.56 8.22 -7.63
CA GLY A 30 6.98 8.08 -8.98
C GLY A 30 5.82 7.10 -9.09
N ALA A 31 5.31 6.58 -7.98
CA ALA A 31 4.13 5.74 -7.98
C ALA A 31 2.88 6.58 -8.29
N GLY A 32 2.00 6.06 -9.13
CA GLY A 32 0.79 6.78 -9.52
C GLY A 32 1.01 7.90 -10.52
N GLN A 33 2.13 7.93 -11.21
CA GLN A 33 2.34 8.87 -12.30
C GLN A 33 1.71 8.34 -13.58
N SER A 34 0.94 9.18 -14.26
CA SER A 34 0.29 8.83 -15.52
C SER A 34 0.31 10.06 -16.43
N GLY A 35 1.11 10.03 -17.50
CA GLY A 35 1.27 11.18 -18.39
C GLY A 35 1.69 12.43 -17.64
N ASN A 36 0.88 13.48 -17.74
CA ASN A 36 1.12 14.76 -17.08
C ASN A 36 0.45 14.87 -15.69
N TYR A 37 0.11 13.74 -15.08
CA TYR A 37 -0.50 13.69 -13.76
C TYR A 37 0.33 12.85 -12.82
N ASP A 38 0.48 13.30 -11.59
CA ASP A 38 0.98 12.49 -10.50
C ASP A 38 -0.13 12.22 -9.48
N SER A 39 0.18 11.49 -8.44
CA SER A 39 -0.77 11.19 -7.37
C SER A 39 -2.06 10.51 -7.86
N CYS A 40 -1.96 9.74 -8.96
CA CYS A 40 -3.08 8.99 -9.51
C CYS A 40 -3.23 7.71 -8.70
N LEU A 41 -4.16 7.74 -7.77
CA LEU A 41 -4.49 6.61 -6.93
C LEU A 41 -5.97 6.67 -6.57
N ALA A 42 -6.50 5.56 -6.10
CA ALA A 42 -7.84 5.49 -5.56
C ALA A 42 -7.78 4.98 -4.14
N TYR A 43 -8.76 5.33 -3.33
CA TYR A 43 -8.84 4.78 -1.99
C TYR A 43 -10.29 4.61 -1.57
N SER A 44 -10.49 3.64 -0.69
CA SER A 44 -11.79 3.36 -0.10
C SER A 44 -11.65 3.10 1.38
N ARG A 45 -12.70 3.39 2.13
CA ARG A 45 -12.75 3.09 3.56
C ARG A 45 -13.13 1.63 3.75
N VAL A 46 -12.36 0.95 4.60
CA VAL A 46 -12.57 -0.45 4.94
C VAL A 46 -12.48 -0.62 6.45
N ILE A 47 -12.92 -1.77 6.95
CA ILE A 47 -12.70 -2.16 8.34
C ILE A 47 -11.62 -3.23 8.32
N GLY A 48 -10.46 -2.91 8.93
CA GLY A 48 -9.40 -3.89 9.12
C GLY A 48 -9.65 -4.72 10.37
N SER A 49 -9.27 -5.98 10.33
CA SER A 49 -9.40 -6.90 11.46
C SER A 49 -8.10 -7.65 11.66
N TRP A 50 -7.65 -7.75 12.89
CA TRP A 50 -6.44 -8.50 13.25
C TRP A 50 -6.49 -8.92 14.70
N ARG A 51 -5.59 -9.82 15.06
CA ARG A 51 -5.40 -10.22 16.46
C ARG A 51 -3.92 -10.32 16.74
N PRO A 52 -3.34 -9.41 17.57
CA PRO A 52 -1.95 -9.52 17.95
C PRO A 52 -1.70 -10.81 18.73
N LEU A 53 -0.61 -11.50 18.40
CA LEU A 53 -0.19 -12.70 19.10
C LEU A 53 0.98 -12.38 20.02
N GLU A 54 1.30 -13.28 20.93
CA GLU A 54 2.42 -13.11 21.83
C GLU A 54 3.71 -12.84 21.03
N GLY A 55 4.48 -11.85 21.46
CA GLY A 55 5.67 -11.38 20.75
C GLY A 55 5.43 -10.17 19.85
N ALA A 56 4.16 -9.81 19.57
CA ALA A 56 3.85 -8.64 18.77
C ALA A 56 4.04 -7.34 19.57
N SER A 57 4.40 -6.27 18.86
CA SER A 57 4.41 -4.90 19.38
C SER A 57 3.45 -4.08 18.52
N PRO A 58 2.13 -4.22 18.72
CA PRO A 58 1.15 -3.63 17.83
C PRO A 58 1.08 -2.11 17.96
N TYR A 59 0.93 -1.42 16.84
CA TYR A 59 0.59 0.00 16.82
C TYR A 59 -0.79 0.24 17.47
N ASN A 60 -1.73 -0.68 17.23
CA ASN A 60 -3.06 -0.65 17.78
C ASN A 60 -3.50 -2.09 18.08
N GLY A 61 -4.02 -2.33 19.27
CA GLY A 61 -4.53 -3.63 19.66
C GLY A 61 -3.89 -4.19 20.92
N ILE A 62 -4.50 -5.24 21.44
CA ILE A 62 -4.10 -5.92 22.68
C ILE A 62 -3.79 -7.38 22.34
N ILE A 63 -2.68 -7.89 22.88
CA ILE A 63 -2.26 -9.28 22.67
C ILE A 63 -3.41 -10.24 23.01
N GLY A 64 -3.72 -11.13 22.06
CA GLY A 64 -4.75 -12.16 22.23
C GLY A 64 -6.18 -11.72 21.98
N GLU A 65 -6.42 -10.43 21.72
CA GLU A 65 -7.76 -9.91 21.48
C GLU A 65 -7.96 -9.55 20.01
N HIS A 66 -9.15 -9.85 19.47
CA HIS A 66 -9.52 -9.38 18.14
C HIS A 66 -9.67 -7.86 18.14
N CYS A 67 -9.05 -7.22 17.18
CA CYS A 67 -9.13 -5.77 16.99
C CYS A 67 -9.73 -5.47 15.62
N GLU A 68 -10.59 -4.47 15.57
CA GLU A 68 -11.11 -3.92 14.31
C GLU A 68 -10.91 -2.41 14.35
N ALA A 69 -10.55 -1.84 13.21
CA ALA A 69 -10.41 -0.40 13.09
C ALA A 69 -10.68 0.06 11.66
N PRO A 70 -11.18 1.31 11.51
CA PRO A 70 -11.29 1.92 10.19
C PRO A 70 -9.91 2.07 9.58
N GLU A 71 -9.80 1.74 8.30
CA GLU A 71 -8.58 1.91 7.51
C GLU A 71 -8.95 2.41 6.14
N LEU A 72 -7.95 2.90 5.41
CA LEU A 72 -8.05 3.12 3.98
C LEU A 72 -7.36 1.98 3.25
N LYS A 73 -8.01 1.49 2.20
CA LYS A 73 -7.39 0.65 1.19
C LYS A 73 -6.98 1.56 0.05
N VAL A 74 -5.68 1.78 -0.08
CA VAL A 74 -5.11 2.65 -1.11
C VAL A 74 -4.64 1.80 -2.28
N GLU A 75 -5.09 2.12 -3.49
CA GLU A 75 -4.76 1.38 -4.70
C GLU A 75 -3.97 2.29 -5.63
N VAL A 76 -2.79 1.85 -6.03
CA VAL A 76 -1.89 2.65 -6.87
C VAL A 76 -1.10 1.77 -7.80
N ARG A 77 -0.90 2.24 -9.04
CA ARG A 77 -0.08 1.57 -10.03
C ARG A 77 1.38 2.01 -9.89
N VAL A 78 2.28 1.06 -9.95
CA VAL A 78 3.72 1.29 -9.86
C VAL A 78 4.42 0.57 -11.01
N GLU A 79 5.42 1.20 -11.60
CA GLU A 79 6.28 0.49 -12.56
C GLU A 79 7.06 -0.60 -11.83
N LEU A 80 7.14 -1.78 -12.43
CA LEU A 80 7.84 -2.90 -11.83
C LEU A 80 9.30 -2.56 -11.51
N SER A 81 9.96 -1.79 -12.36
CA SER A 81 11.35 -1.36 -12.14
C SER A 81 11.54 -0.49 -10.89
N ARG A 82 10.45 0.08 -10.38
CA ARG A 82 10.47 0.94 -9.18
C ARG A 82 9.83 0.30 -7.97
N LEU A 83 9.44 -0.97 -8.08
CA LEU A 83 8.68 -1.63 -7.03
C LEU A 83 9.47 -1.72 -5.72
N LYS A 84 10.74 -2.09 -5.78
CA LYS A 84 11.58 -2.26 -4.59
C LYS A 84 11.70 -0.96 -3.80
N GLU A 85 12.08 0.14 -4.48
CA GLU A 85 12.22 1.43 -3.80
C GLU A 85 10.88 1.96 -3.28
N THR A 86 9.80 1.68 -4.02
CA THR A 86 8.46 2.08 -3.59
C THR A 86 8.05 1.35 -2.32
N MET A 87 8.28 0.04 -2.27
CA MET A 87 7.96 -0.76 -1.09
C MET A 87 8.75 -0.33 0.13
N GLU A 88 10.05 -0.04 -0.04
CA GLU A 88 10.90 0.48 1.03
C GLU A 88 10.36 1.81 1.57
N ALA A 89 9.99 2.73 0.67
CA ALA A 89 9.45 4.03 1.06
C ALA A 89 8.11 3.91 1.77
N VAL A 90 7.22 3.04 1.30
CA VAL A 90 5.91 2.81 1.92
C VAL A 90 6.08 2.25 3.33
N ARG A 91 6.93 1.25 3.50
CA ARG A 91 7.18 0.66 4.81
C ARG A 91 7.76 1.67 5.80
N ALA A 92 8.58 2.62 5.32
CA ALA A 92 9.18 3.63 6.18
C ALA A 92 8.15 4.58 6.79
N VAL A 93 7.01 4.81 6.15
CA VAL A 93 5.96 5.72 6.63
C VAL A 93 4.75 5.01 7.21
N HIS A 94 4.64 3.70 7.03
CA HIS A 94 3.52 2.94 7.55
C HIS A 94 3.69 2.72 9.05
N PRO A 95 2.65 3.00 9.87
CA PRO A 95 2.79 2.91 11.32
C PRO A 95 2.74 1.48 11.87
N TYR A 96 2.25 0.51 11.09
CA TYR A 96 2.09 -0.85 11.57
C TYR A 96 3.41 -1.61 11.60
N GLU A 97 3.59 -2.45 12.61
CA GLU A 97 4.73 -3.36 12.74
C GLU A 97 4.81 -4.29 11.51
N THR A 98 3.66 -4.82 11.08
CA THR A 98 3.57 -5.70 9.92
C THR A 98 2.50 -5.16 8.96
N PRO A 99 2.85 -4.23 8.08
CA PRO A 99 1.87 -3.66 7.15
C PRO A 99 1.33 -4.72 6.18
N VAL A 100 0.03 -4.62 5.88
CA VAL A 100 -0.58 -5.45 4.83
C VAL A 100 -0.51 -4.67 3.52
N ILE A 101 0.26 -5.18 2.57
CA ILE A 101 0.44 -4.58 1.26
C ILE A 101 0.41 -5.71 0.24
N PHE A 102 -0.57 -5.67 -0.65
CA PHE A 102 -0.65 -6.65 -1.74
C PHE A 102 -0.03 -6.08 -3.00
N MET A 103 0.68 -6.94 -3.72
CA MET A 103 1.31 -6.61 -4.99
C MET A 103 0.67 -7.47 -6.07
N ILE A 104 -0.03 -6.84 -7.00
CA ILE A 104 -0.81 -7.54 -8.02
C ILE A 104 -0.24 -7.19 -9.40
N PRO A 105 0.29 -8.17 -10.17
CA PRO A 105 0.76 -7.90 -11.53
C PRO A 105 -0.38 -7.42 -12.42
N LEU A 106 -0.11 -6.43 -13.25
CA LEU A 106 -1.10 -5.85 -14.16
C LEU A 106 -0.72 -6.13 -15.60
N MET A 107 -1.74 -6.37 -16.42
CA MET A 107 -1.57 -6.35 -17.87
C MET A 107 -1.45 -4.90 -18.33
N ASP A 108 -0.56 -4.66 -19.29
CA ASP A 108 -0.50 -3.36 -19.95
C ASP A 108 -1.73 -3.24 -20.86
N GLU A 109 -2.47 -2.13 -20.74
CA GLU A 109 -3.66 -1.89 -21.55
C GLU A 109 -3.37 -1.89 -23.05
N LYS A 110 -2.13 -1.56 -23.44
CA LYS A 110 -1.69 -1.59 -24.85
C LYS A 110 -1.56 -3.01 -25.39
N GLU A 111 -1.56 -4.01 -24.54
CA GLU A 111 -1.48 -5.43 -24.91
C GLU A 111 -2.85 -6.11 -24.94
N ALA A 112 -3.88 -5.39 -24.53
CA ALA A 112 -5.24 -5.92 -24.47
C ALA A 112 -5.89 -6.00 -25.85
#